data_6e55106fe15813060a1d63905c02a40f
#
_entry.id   6e55106fe15813060a1d63905c02a40f
#
_cell.length_a   1.000
_cell.length_b   1.000
_cell.length_c   1.000
_cell.angle_alpha   90.00
_cell.angle_beta   90.00
_cell.angle_gamma   90.00
#
_symmetry.space_group_name_H-M   'P 1'
#
loop_
_entity.id
_entity.type
_entity.pdbx_description
1 polymer ?
#
loop_
_entity_poly.entity_id
_entity_poly.type
_entity_poly.pdbx_seq_one_letter_code
_entity_poly.pdbx_strand_id
1 'polypeptide(L)'
;GEEETKSGLDVHEAEAFLNGLAEKAGAASDGKSENFPHLRFRGLMTIGKNTGNAEDSRECFAFLRGLRDKFLARGGAFAHFDQLSMGMTGDLEVAIEEGSTMIRVGTALFGERDYSKPV
;
A
#
# COMPACT_ATOMS: atom_id res chain seq x y z
N GLY A 1 5.00 -7.52 3.36
CA GLY A 1 6.23 -8.20 3.69
C GLY A 1 6.02 -9.37 4.60
N GLU A 2 6.92 -10.30 4.57
CA GLU A 2 6.85 -11.53 5.37
C GLU A 2 7.84 -11.52 6.53
N GLU A 3 8.49 -10.40 6.77
CA GLU A 3 9.47 -10.27 7.85
C GLU A 3 8.78 -10.24 9.22
N GLU A 4 9.38 -10.87 10.22
CA GLU A 4 8.83 -10.97 11.58
C GLU A 4 8.59 -9.61 12.24
N THR A 5 9.41 -8.62 11.92
CA THR A 5 9.32 -7.28 12.52
C THR A 5 8.23 -6.42 11.89
N LYS A 6 7.53 -6.92 10.89
CA LYS A 6 6.50 -6.17 10.17
C LYS A 6 5.15 -6.79 10.41
N SER A 7 4.15 -5.95 10.54
CA SER A 7 2.77 -6.37 10.66
C SER A 7 1.97 -5.84 9.50
N GLY A 8 0.92 -6.54 9.15
CA GLY A 8 0.07 -6.20 8.04
C GLY A 8 -0.73 -7.41 7.63
N LEU A 9 -1.52 -7.24 6.59
CA LEU A 9 -2.34 -8.33 6.09
C LEU A 9 -1.54 -9.20 5.13
N ASP A 10 -1.78 -10.49 5.19
CA ASP A 10 -1.33 -11.40 4.17
C ASP A 10 -2.06 -11.08 2.86
N VAL A 11 -1.39 -11.30 1.72
CA VAL A 11 -1.99 -11.04 0.40
C VAL A 11 -3.30 -11.80 0.22
N HIS A 12 -3.41 -13.00 0.80
CA HIS A 12 -4.61 -13.82 0.70
C HIS A 12 -5.77 -13.29 1.57
N GLU A 13 -5.48 -12.43 2.54
CA GLU A 13 -6.47 -11.86 3.45
C GLU A 13 -6.89 -10.45 3.05
N ALA A 14 -6.10 -9.79 2.21
CA ALA A 14 -6.29 -8.38 1.89
C ALA A 14 -7.65 -8.10 1.26
N GLU A 15 -8.06 -8.92 0.30
CA GLU A 15 -9.33 -8.73 -0.39
C GLU A 15 -10.50 -8.91 0.56
N ALA A 16 -10.45 -9.96 1.40
CA ALA A 16 -11.50 -10.21 2.39
C ALA A 16 -11.59 -9.07 3.39
N PHE A 17 -10.45 -8.52 3.80
CA PHE A 17 -10.42 -7.38 4.70
C PHE A 17 -11.10 -6.15 4.08
N LEU A 18 -10.80 -5.86 2.81
CA LEU A 18 -11.40 -4.72 2.11
C LEU A 18 -12.91 -4.91 1.91
N ASN A 19 -13.35 -6.13 1.63
CA ASN A 19 -14.78 -6.43 1.55
C ASN A 19 -15.46 -6.19 2.91
N GLY A 20 -14.84 -6.62 4.00
CA GLY A 20 -15.35 -6.38 5.34
C GLY A 20 -15.39 -4.90 5.68
N LEU A 21 -14.39 -4.15 5.25
CA LEU A 21 -14.34 -2.71 5.46
C LEU A 21 -15.49 -2.01 4.71
N ALA A 22 -15.80 -2.45 3.50
CA ALA A 22 -16.93 -1.92 2.73
C ALA A 22 -18.26 -2.15 3.47
N GLU A 23 -18.44 -3.34 4.05
CA GLU A 23 -19.63 -3.64 4.82
C GLU A 23 -19.75 -2.75 6.06
N LYS A 24 -18.65 -2.57 6.79
CA LYS A 24 -18.61 -1.73 7.98
C LYS A 24 -18.84 -0.26 7.66
N ALA A 25 -18.43 0.19 6.48
CA ALA A 25 -18.61 1.56 6.05
C ALA A 25 -20.10 1.91 5.87
N GLY A 26 -20.93 0.94 5.54
CA GLY A 26 -22.34 1.15 5.27
C GLY A 26 -22.59 1.84 3.96
N ALA A 27 -23.67 2.59 3.84
CA ALA A 27 -23.96 3.33 2.61
C ALA A 27 -22.86 4.34 2.33
N ALA A 28 -22.39 4.37 1.09
CA ALA A 28 -21.26 5.20 0.71
C ALA A 28 -21.41 5.75 -0.71
N SER A 29 -20.92 6.97 -0.91
CA SER A 29 -20.96 7.65 -2.21
C SER A 29 -19.78 8.59 -2.30
N ASP A 30 -19.08 8.55 -3.42
CA ASP A 30 -17.95 9.46 -3.70
C ASP A 30 -16.90 9.47 -2.58
N GLY A 31 -16.60 8.30 -2.03
CA GLY A 31 -15.60 8.13 -0.98
C GLY A 31 -16.08 8.49 0.42
N LYS A 32 -17.31 8.96 0.57
CA LYS A 32 -17.88 9.25 1.87
C LYS A 32 -18.72 8.08 2.34
N SER A 33 -18.51 7.63 3.55
CA SER A 33 -19.25 6.51 4.12
C SER A 33 -20.05 6.94 5.33
N GLU A 34 -21.22 6.30 5.49
CA GLU A 34 -22.15 6.57 6.56
C GLU A 34 -21.52 6.37 7.94
N ASN A 35 -20.82 5.27 8.13
CA ASN A 35 -20.28 4.89 9.43
C ASN A 35 -18.89 5.45 9.71
N PHE A 36 -18.19 5.94 8.70
CA PHE A 36 -16.86 6.56 8.85
C PHE A 36 -16.82 7.92 8.16
N PRO A 37 -17.63 8.89 8.65
CA PRO A 37 -17.80 10.17 7.93
C PRO A 37 -16.52 11.03 7.85
N HIS A 38 -15.53 10.74 8.69
CA HIS A 38 -14.28 11.50 8.73
C HIS A 38 -13.11 10.74 8.10
N LEU A 39 -13.36 9.57 7.50
CA LEU A 39 -12.33 8.79 6.83
C LEU A 39 -12.54 8.78 5.32
N ARG A 40 -11.43 8.68 4.59
CA ARG A 40 -11.42 8.42 3.16
C ARG A 40 -10.43 7.29 2.91
N PHE A 41 -10.90 6.25 2.24
CA PHE A 41 -10.02 5.14 1.86
C PHE A 41 -9.29 5.52 0.58
N ARG A 42 -7.99 5.74 0.69
CA ARG A 42 -7.21 6.32 -0.40
C ARG A 42 -6.32 5.34 -1.13
N GLY A 43 -6.12 4.14 -0.61
CA GLY A 43 -5.29 3.18 -1.30
C GLY A 43 -4.64 2.16 -0.39
N LEU A 44 -3.60 1.56 -0.91
CA LEU A 44 -2.88 0.46 -0.26
C LEU A 44 -1.41 0.81 -0.09
N MET A 45 -0.78 0.17 0.88
CA MET A 45 0.65 0.32 1.15
C MET A 45 1.30 -1.04 1.32
N THR A 46 2.49 -1.19 0.79
CA THR A 46 3.30 -2.36 1.05
C THR A 46 4.78 -2.02 1.06
N ILE A 47 5.54 -2.87 1.71
CA ILE A 47 7.00 -2.86 1.66
C ILE A 47 7.41 -4.07 0.84
N GLY A 48 8.31 -3.87 -0.12
CA GLY A 48 8.81 -4.95 -0.94
C GLY A 48 9.67 -5.93 -0.15
N LYS A 49 10.10 -6.99 -0.83
CA LYS A 49 10.96 -7.99 -0.21
C LYS A 49 12.38 -7.44 -0.05
N ASN A 50 12.96 -7.68 1.11
CA ASN A 50 14.32 -7.23 1.41
C ASN A 50 15.34 -8.31 1.07
N THR A 51 15.51 -8.57 -0.23
CA THR A 51 16.39 -9.63 -0.74
C THR A 51 17.66 -9.09 -1.41
N GLY A 52 17.79 -7.78 -1.53
CA GLY A 52 18.88 -7.17 -2.27
C GLY A 52 18.66 -7.13 -3.79
N ASN A 53 17.58 -7.75 -4.29
CA ASN A 53 17.20 -7.73 -5.70
C ASN A 53 15.82 -7.11 -5.84
N ALA A 54 15.74 -5.93 -6.42
CA ALA A 54 14.50 -5.17 -6.59
C ALA A 54 13.43 -5.96 -7.36
N GLU A 55 13.83 -6.79 -8.32
CA GLU A 55 12.88 -7.58 -9.12
C GLU A 55 12.06 -8.56 -8.27
N ASP A 56 12.59 -8.99 -7.12
CA ASP A 56 11.87 -9.90 -6.23
C ASP A 56 10.59 -9.28 -5.66
N SER A 57 10.47 -7.95 -5.70
CA SER A 57 9.29 -7.24 -5.22
C SER A 57 8.25 -6.96 -6.29
N ARG A 58 8.58 -7.17 -7.55
CA ARG A 58 7.69 -6.83 -8.68
C ARG A 58 6.32 -7.51 -8.59
N GLU A 59 6.32 -8.79 -8.27
CA GLU A 59 5.07 -9.55 -8.17
C GLU A 59 4.14 -8.98 -7.09
N CYS A 60 4.71 -8.64 -5.94
CA CYS A 60 3.97 -8.03 -4.85
C CYS A 60 3.37 -6.68 -5.27
N PHE A 61 4.17 -5.84 -5.92
CA PHE A 61 3.71 -4.53 -6.38
C PHE A 61 2.61 -4.65 -7.44
N ALA A 62 2.77 -5.58 -8.38
CA ALA A 62 1.73 -5.84 -9.39
C ALA A 62 0.44 -6.35 -8.76
N PHE A 63 0.54 -7.22 -7.77
CA PHE A 63 -0.62 -7.71 -7.04
C PHE A 63 -1.37 -6.55 -6.35
N LEU A 64 -0.62 -5.67 -5.71
CA LEU A 64 -1.21 -4.54 -5.00
C LEU A 64 -1.93 -3.60 -5.97
N ARG A 65 -1.34 -3.35 -7.13
CA ARG A 65 -1.98 -2.55 -8.17
C ARG A 65 -3.30 -3.16 -8.61
N GLY A 66 -3.32 -4.46 -8.88
CA GLY A 66 -4.54 -5.14 -9.30
C GLY A 66 -5.64 -5.06 -8.25
N LEU A 67 -5.27 -5.21 -6.99
CA LEU A 67 -6.22 -5.10 -5.88
C LEU A 67 -6.76 -3.68 -5.76
N ARG A 68 -5.90 -2.67 -5.86
CA ARG A 68 -6.32 -1.26 -5.86
C ARG A 68 -7.31 -1.00 -6.99
N ASP A 69 -6.98 -1.44 -8.20
CA ASP A 69 -7.82 -1.21 -9.37
C ASP A 69 -9.19 -1.85 -9.23
N LYS A 70 -9.23 -3.06 -8.67
CA LYS A 70 -10.48 -3.79 -8.44
C LYS A 70 -11.42 -3.01 -7.52
N PHE A 71 -10.91 -2.50 -6.41
CA PHE A 71 -11.74 -1.77 -5.45
C PHE A 71 -12.07 -0.37 -5.93
N LEU A 72 -11.14 0.30 -6.60
CA LEU A 72 -11.40 1.62 -7.20
C LEU A 72 -12.58 1.53 -8.18
N ALA A 73 -12.63 0.48 -9.00
CA ALA A 73 -13.69 0.28 -9.99
C ALA A 73 -15.07 0.09 -9.34
N ARG A 74 -15.12 -0.37 -8.10
CA ARG A 74 -16.39 -0.54 -7.37
C ARG A 74 -17.04 0.78 -6.97
N GLY A 75 -16.25 1.84 -6.84
CA GLY A 75 -16.77 3.13 -6.39
C GLY A 75 -17.23 3.12 -4.94
N GLY A 76 -18.28 3.86 -4.62
CA GLY A 76 -18.81 3.94 -3.25
C GLY A 76 -17.77 4.46 -2.27
N ALA A 77 -17.46 3.68 -1.23
CA ALA A 77 -16.44 4.04 -0.26
C ALA A 77 -15.03 4.07 -0.87
N PHE A 78 -14.82 3.35 -1.98
CA PHE A 78 -13.53 3.24 -2.66
C PHE A 78 -13.41 4.15 -3.90
N ALA A 79 -14.28 5.16 -4.03
CA ALA A 79 -14.27 6.04 -5.20
C ALA A 79 -12.94 6.80 -5.37
N HIS A 80 -12.21 7.02 -4.29
CA HIS A 80 -10.92 7.71 -4.29
C HIS A 80 -9.76 6.82 -3.89
N PHE A 81 -9.92 5.51 -4.04
CA PHE A 81 -8.94 4.49 -3.66
C PHE A 81 -7.89 4.33 -4.77
N ASP A 82 -7.16 5.39 -5.02
CA ASP A 82 -6.29 5.48 -6.19
C ASP A 82 -4.80 5.52 -5.87
N GLN A 83 -4.43 5.45 -4.59
CA GLN A 83 -3.04 5.58 -4.18
C GLN A 83 -2.39 4.23 -3.90
N LEU A 84 -1.14 4.09 -4.31
CA LEU A 84 -0.29 2.96 -3.98
C LEU A 84 1.00 3.50 -3.36
N SER A 85 1.14 3.30 -2.04
CA SER A 85 2.36 3.66 -1.34
C SER A 85 3.27 2.45 -1.32
N MET A 86 4.17 2.39 -2.28
CA MET A 86 5.12 1.29 -2.42
C MET A 86 6.39 1.78 -3.09
N GLY A 87 7.51 1.17 -2.71
CA GLY A 87 8.82 1.55 -3.22
C GLY A 87 9.62 2.35 -2.22
N MET A 88 10.83 1.89 -1.98
CA MET A 88 11.83 2.52 -1.15
C MET A 88 13.11 2.69 -1.97
N THR A 89 14.18 3.19 -1.38
CA THR A 89 15.42 3.44 -2.11
C THR A 89 15.87 2.25 -2.97
N GLY A 90 15.77 1.04 -2.43
CA GLY A 90 16.29 -0.17 -3.10
C GLY A 90 15.42 -0.71 -4.24
N ASP A 91 14.13 -0.37 -4.30
CA ASP A 91 13.21 -0.93 -5.27
C ASP A 91 12.24 0.07 -5.89
N LEU A 92 12.52 1.36 -5.75
CA LEU A 92 11.60 2.40 -6.21
C LEU A 92 11.32 2.34 -7.72
N GLU A 93 12.31 2.00 -8.54
CA GLU A 93 12.10 1.95 -9.99
C GLU A 93 11.10 0.86 -10.38
N VAL A 94 11.24 -0.33 -9.78
CA VAL A 94 10.32 -1.43 -10.00
C VAL A 94 8.92 -1.05 -9.52
N ALA A 95 8.83 -0.40 -8.36
CA ALA A 95 7.55 0.06 -7.83
C ALA A 95 6.88 1.07 -8.77
N ILE A 96 7.64 2.02 -9.29
CA ILE A 96 7.11 3.02 -10.23
C ILE A 96 6.61 2.35 -11.50
N GLU A 97 7.37 1.40 -12.03
CA GLU A 97 6.96 0.64 -13.20
C GLU A 97 5.66 -0.13 -12.97
N GLU A 98 5.44 -0.60 -11.73
CA GLU A 98 4.23 -1.33 -11.36
C GLU A 98 3.09 -0.41 -10.88
N GLY A 99 3.25 0.90 -10.99
CA GLY A 99 2.15 1.83 -10.76
C GLY A 99 2.13 2.55 -9.43
N SER A 100 3.26 2.56 -8.71
CA SER A 100 3.34 3.32 -7.45
C SER A 100 2.97 4.79 -7.65
N THR A 101 2.21 5.34 -6.72
CA THR A 101 1.89 6.76 -6.69
C THR A 101 2.61 7.49 -5.56
N MET A 102 3.19 6.74 -4.63
CA MET A 102 3.91 7.31 -3.49
C MET A 102 5.07 6.41 -3.14
N ILE A 103 6.28 6.96 -3.20
CA ILE A 103 7.50 6.25 -2.81
C ILE A 103 8.02 6.81 -1.50
N ARG A 104 8.80 6.01 -0.77
CA ARG A 104 9.36 6.41 0.52
C ARG A 104 10.88 6.30 0.43
N VAL A 105 11.53 7.43 0.26
CA VAL A 105 12.97 7.49 0.08
C VAL A 105 13.61 8.13 1.31
N GLY A 106 14.27 7.33 2.11
CA GLY A 106 15.02 7.79 3.27
C GLY A 106 16.52 7.78 3.00
N THR A 107 17.09 6.60 2.79
CA THR A 107 18.55 6.45 2.62
C THR A 107 19.07 7.16 1.38
N ALA A 108 18.28 7.27 0.31
CA ALA A 108 18.68 7.97 -0.90
C ALA A 108 18.82 9.49 -0.68
N LEU A 109 18.07 10.05 0.27
CA LEU A 109 18.12 11.49 0.58
C LEU A 109 18.99 11.81 1.79
N PHE A 110 18.95 10.96 2.80
CA PHE A 110 19.55 11.24 4.11
C PHE A 110 20.77 10.37 4.44
N GLY A 111 21.12 9.43 3.56
CA GLY A 111 22.17 8.46 3.82
C GLY A 111 21.70 7.33 4.73
N GLU A 112 22.58 6.36 4.96
CA GLU A 112 22.27 5.22 5.84
C GLU A 112 22.13 5.67 7.28
N ARG A 113 21.25 5.00 8.02
CA ARG A 113 21.12 5.24 9.45
C ARG A 113 22.36 4.82 10.20
N ASP A 114 22.81 5.70 11.10
CA ASP A 114 23.89 5.40 12.03
C ASP A 114 23.27 5.14 13.41
N TYR A 115 23.13 3.87 13.77
CA TYR A 115 22.53 3.49 15.04
C TYR A 115 23.48 3.65 16.22
N SER A 116 24.75 4.01 15.97
CA SER A 116 25.73 4.23 17.03
C SER A 116 25.63 5.62 17.66
N LYS A 117 24.86 6.50 17.05
CA LYS A 117 24.68 7.89 17.53
C LYS A 117 23.31 8.08 18.13
N PRO A 118 23.20 8.87 19.22
CA PRO A 118 21.87 9.25 19.75
C PRO A 118 21.09 10.08 18.71
N VAL A 119 19.81 9.87 18.69
CA VAL A 119 18.91 10.60 17.79
C VAL A 119 18.35 11.82 18.49
#